data_ff3c439b7f76d289a1e24d2328374ade
#
_entry.id   ff3c439b7f76d289a1e24d2328374ade
#
_cell.length_a   1.000
_cell.length_b   1.000
_cell.length_c   1.000
_cell.angle_alpha   90.00
_cell.angle_beta   90.00
_cell.angle_gamma   90.00
#
_symmetry.space_group_name_H-M   'P 1'
#
loop_
_entity.id
_entity.type
_entity.pdbx_description
1 polymer ?
#
loop_
_entity_poly.entity_id
_entity_poly.type
_entity_poly.pdbx_seq_one_letter_code
_entity_poly.pdbx_strand_id
1 'polypeptide(L)'
;MKNILEYLEKSAQQYFTKVAFTDENHEMTYGSCVECSKKIGTALLELKAKRKPIAVLMDKNVESLTGFFGVVYSGNFYVVIDCYMPKDRIEKIFETLKPIALITDYAHQELALSLHHKVYFYEDLMTTKINQVALDQIRNQMIDTDPLYALFTSGSTGVPKGAVVSHRNVINYASWYK
;
A
#
# COMPACT_ATOMS: atom_id res chain seq x y z
N MET A 1 19.59 5.72 -2.61
CA MET A 1 18.23 5.19 -2.65
C MET A 1 17.24 6.32 -2.78
N LYS A 2 16.25 6.16 -3.66
CA LYS A 2 15.20 7.16 -3.90
C LYS A 2 13.84 6.74 -3.35
N ASN A 3 13.61 5.43 -3.18
CA ASN A 3 12.35 4.94 -2.61
C ASN A 3 12.55 3.59 -1.90
N ILE A 4 11.58 3.20 -1.07
CA ILE A 4 11.68 2.01 -0.23
C ILE A 4 11.61 0.69 -1.02
N LEU A 5 11.06 0.70 -2.25
CA LEU A 5 10.99 -0.50 -3.07
C LEU A 5 12.37 -1.01 -3.45
N GLU A 6 13.39 -0.14 -3.48
CA GLU A 6 14.77 -0.55 -3.74
C GLU A 6 15.31 -1.51 -2.67
N TYR A 7 14.87 -1.39 -1.40
CA TYR A 7 15.21 -2.37 -0.36
C TYR A 7 14.56 -3.72 -0.63
N LEU A 8 13.25 -3.72 -0.93
CA LEU A 8 12.51 -4.94 -1.22
C LEU A 8 13.07 -5.67 -2.45
N GLU A 9 13.29 -4.93 -3.54
CA GLU A 9 13.80 -5.48 -4.81
C GLU A 9 15.23 -6.02 -4.68
N LYS A 10 16.10 -5.31 -3.97
CA LYS A 10 17.46 -5.78 -3.70
C LYS A 10 17.46 -7.06 -2.86
N SER A 11 16.60 -7.13 -1.84
CA SER A 11 16.44 -8.34 -1.04
C SER A 11 15.89 -9.49 -1.86
N ALA A 12 14.92 -9.24 -2.74
CA ALA A 12 14.36 -10.25 -3.64
C ALA A 12 15.40 -10.76 -4.67
N GLN A 13 16.27 -9.89 -5.18
CA GLN A 13 17.36 -10.30 -6.08
C GLN A 13 18.33 -11.26 -5.37
N GLN A 14 18.61 -11.04 -4.11
CA GLN A 14 19.56 -11.86 -3.34
C GLN A 14 18.92 -13.09 -2.72
N TYR A 15 17.67 -13.01 -2.30
CA TYR A 15 16.99 -14.01 -1.47
C TYR A 15 15.60 -14.36 -2.01
N PHE A 16 15.46 -14.59 -3.30
CA PHE A 16 14.17 -14.73 -3.99
C PHE A 16 13.21 -15.71 -3.32
N THR A 17 13.69 -16.90 -2.95
CA THR A 17 12.90 -17.99 -2.36
C THR A 17 12.85 -17.95 -0.84
N LYS A 18 13.61 -17.04 -0.19
CA LYS A 18 13.58 -16.93 1.27
C LYS A 18 12.28 -16.29 1.73
N VAL A 19 11.71 -16.81 2.83
CA VAL A 19 10.57 -16.20 3.50
C VAL A 19 10.94 -14.79 3.98
N ALA A 20 10.15 -13.81 3.57
CA ALA A 20 10.30 -12.42 3.94
C ALA A 20 9.35 -12.03 5.08
N PHE A 21 8.13 -12.55 5.03
CA PHE A 21 7.06 -12.26 5.98
C PHE A 21 6.28 -13.53 6.29
N THR A 22 5.80 -13.64 7.51
CA THR A 22 4.91 -14.72 7.95
C THR A 22 3.84 -14.16 8.87
N ASP A 23 2.65 -14.70 8.79
CA ASP A 23 1.58 -14.53 9.75
C ASP A 23 1.15 -15.90 10.31
N GLU A 24 0.00 -15.99 10.97
CA GLU A 24 -0.47 -17.24 11.60
C GLU A 24 -0.78 -18.34 10.58
N ASN A 25 -1.11 -17.98 9.32
CA ASN A 25 -1.65 -18.91 8.32
C ASN A 25 -0.76 -19.04 7.08
N HIS A 26 0.02 -17.99 6.75
CA HIS A 26 0.74 -17.88 5.49
C HIS A 26 2.18 -17.46 5.67
N GLU A 27 3.02 -17.93 4.75
CA GLU A 27 4.38 -17.46 4.55
C GLU A 27 4.50 -16.83 3.17
N MET A 28 5.22 -15.72 3.09
CA MET A 28 5.46 -15.01 1.84
C MET A 28 6.96 -14.83 1.60
N THR A 29 7.45 -15.32 0.46
CA THR A 29 8.85 -15.11 0.06
C THR A 29 9.07 -13.69 -0.47
N TYR A 30 10.34 -13.25 -0.53
CA TYR A 30 10.69 -11.97 -1.15
C TYR A 30 10.23 -11.91 -2.62
N GLY A 31 10.41 -13.00 -3.37
CA GLY A 31 9.97 -13.08 -4.77
C GLY A 31 8.47 -12.93 -4.92
N SER A 32 7.69 -13.69 -4.15
CA SER A 32 6.22 -13.61 -4.16
C SER A 32 5.73 -12.23 -3.76
N CYS A 33 6.36 -11.60 -2.74
CA CYS A 33 6.01 -10.26 -2.31
C CYS A 33 6.19 -9.24 -3.44
N VAL A 34 7.33 -9.28 -4.16
CA VAL A 34 7.57 -8.39 -5.30
C VAL A 34 6.57 -8.65 -6.42
N GLU A 35 6.30 -9.92 -6.76
CA GLU A 35 5.38 -10.28 -7.83
C GLU A 35 3.95 -9.80 -7.53
N CYS A 36 3.38 -10.13 -6.37
CA CYS A 36 2.05 -9.70 -5.97
C CYS A 36 1.94 -8.18 -5.93
N SER A 37 2.94 -7.50 -5.36
CA SER A 37 2.97 -6.03 -5.32
C SER A 37 2.99 -5.40 -6.71
N LYS A 38 3.73 -5.98 -7.67
CA LYS A 38 3.75 -5.50 -9.06
C LYS A 38 2.44 -5.73 -9.79
N LYS A 39 1.72 -6.84 -9.52
CA LYS A 39 0.38 -7.06 -10.04
C LYS A 39 -0.58 -5.96 -9.58
N ILE A 40 -0.59 -5.68 -8.28
CA ILE A 40 -1.40 -4.61 -7.69
C ILE A 40 -1.01 -3.25 -8.29
N GLY A 41 0.29 -2.94 -8.31
CA GLY A 41 0.79 -1.69 -8.88
C GLY A 41 0.36 -1.50 -10.33
N THR A 42 0.40 -2.56 -11.13
CA THR A 42 -0.03 -2.53 -12.54
C THR A 42 -1.51 -2.24 -12.69
N ALA A 43 -2.38 -2.91 -11.91
CA ALA A 43 -3.82 -2.66 -11.94
C ALA A 43 -4.14 -1.21 -11.58
N LEU A 44 -3.48 -0.67 -10.58
CA LEU A 44 -3.70 0.71 -10.12
C LEU A 44 -3.25 1.79 -11.12
N LEU A 45 -2.48 1.44 -12.17
CA LEU A 45 -2.09 2.41 -13.22
C LEU A 45 -3.30 2.97 -13.97
N GLU A 46 -4.42 2.25 -14.00
CA GLU A 46 -5.67 2.75 -14.62
C GLU A 46 -6.21 4.02 -13.94
N LEU A 47 -5.86 4.27 -12.69
CA LEU A 47 -6.23 5.49 -11.97
C LEU A 47 -5.58 6.75 -12.55
N LYS A 48 -4.50 6.60 -13.33
CA LYS A 48 -3.75 7.70 -13.96
C LYS A 48 -3.36 8.80 -12.96
N ALA A 49 -3.09 8.41 -11.73
CA ALA A 49 -2.81 9.31 -10.62
C ALA A 49 -1.48 8.97 -9.95
N LYS A 50 -0.82 9.97 -9.39
CA LYS A 50 0.43 9.84 -8.64
C LYS A 50 0.36 10.69 -7.37
N ARG A 51 1.07 10.27 -6.33
CA ARG A 51 1.12 10.98 -5.04
C ARG A 51 -0.25 11.19 -4.42
N LYS A 52 -1.20 10.27 -4.71
CA LYS A 52 -2.56 10.31 -4.18
C LYS A 52 -2.75 9.20 -3.13
N PRO A 53 -3.61 9.42 -2.14
CA PRO A 53 -3.90 8.40 -1.13
C PRO A 53 -4.73 7.26 -1.71
N ILE A 54 -4.31 6.04 -1.41
CA ILE A 54 -5.09 4.82 -1.63
C ILE A 54 -5.24 4.14 -0.27
N ALA A 55 -6.47 3.91 0.15
CA ALA A 55 -6.75 3.21 1.39
C ALA A 55 -6.53 1.70 1.20
N VAL A 56 -6.03 1.04 2.24
CA VAL A 56 -5.93 -0.43 2.30
C VAL A 56 -6.66 -0.89 3.55
N LEU A 57 -7.77 -1.60 3.35
CA LEU A 57 -8.68 -2.11 4.37
C LEU A 57 -8.65 -3.64 4.28
N MET A 58 -7.74 -4.25 5.00
CA MET A 58 -7.52 -5.69 5.07
C MET A 58 -7.03 -6.05 6.47
N ASP A 59 -7.12 -7.32 6.83
CA ASP A 59 -6.50 -7.81 8.06
C ASP A 59 -4.98 -7.60 8.07
N LYS A 60 -4.40 -7.68 9.26
CA LYS A 60 -2.93 -7.59 9.44
C LYS A 60 -2.27 -8.91 9.06
N ASN A 61 -2.21 -9.18 7.77
CA ASN A 61 -1.67 -10.39 7.18
C ASN A 61 -0.57 -10.07 6.15
N VAL A 62 0.05 -11.12 5.59
CA VAL A 62 1.11 -10.95 4.59
C VAL A 62 0.61 -10.36 3.28
N GLU A 63 -0.67 -10.59 2.93
CA GLU A 63 -1.31 -10.04 1.74
C GLU A 63 -1.44 -8.51 1.82
N SER A 64 -1.80 -7.98 3.00
CA SER A 64 -1.92 -6.53 3.18
C SER A 64 -0.60 -5.79 2.95
N LEU A 65 0.55 -6.42 3.29
CA LEU A 65 1.88 -5.86 2.99
C LEU A 65 2.10 -5.71 1.49
N THR A 66 1.65 -6.69 0.68
CA THR A 66 1.74 -6.58 -0.78
C THR A 66 0.84 -5.48 -1.32
N GLY A 67 -0.30 -5.24 -0.67
CA GLY A 67 -1.17 -4.10 -0.93
C GLY A 67 -0.43 -2.77 -0.75
N PHE A 68 0.30 -2.61 0.36
CA PHE A 68 1.08 -1.40 0.63
C PHE A 68 2.16 -1.18 -0.43
N PHE A 69 2.98 -2.19 -0.71
CA PHE A 69 4.00 -2.08 -1.75
C PHE A 69 3.40 -1.88 -3.14
N GLY A 70 2.26 -2.51 -3.44
CA GLY A 70 1.56 -2.36 -4.71
C GLY A 70 1.09 -0.92 -4.94
N VAL A 71 0.55 -0.26 -3.93
CA VAL A 71 0.22 1.17 -3.98
C VAL A 71 1.47 1.98 -4.31
N VAL A 72 2.61 1.68 -3.67
CA VAL A 72 3.89 2.37 -3.94
C VAL A 72 4.37 2.11 -5.37
N TYR A 73 4.25 0.88 -5.89
CA TYR A 73 4.59 0.59 -7.29
C TYR A 73 3.78 1.43 -8.29
N SER A 74 2.54 1.79 -7.97
CA SER A 74 1.71 2.67 -8.80
C SER A 74 2.09 4.17 -8.70
N GLY A 75 3.07 4.53 -7.87
CA GLY A 75 3.48 5.92 -7.64
C GLY A 75 2.57 6.70 -6.68
N ASN A 76 1.74 6.00 -5.93
CA ASN A 76 0.82 6.54 -4.93
C ASN A 76 1.29 6.20 -3.50
N PHE A 77 0.59 6.69 -2.49
CA PHE A 77 0.90 6.37 -1.09
C PHE A 77 -0.28 5.67 -0.41
N TYR A 78 0.03 4.75 0.48
CA TYR A 78 -0.99 3.96 1.14
C TYR A 78 -1.43 4.56 2.48
N VAL A 79 -2.66 4.23 2.87
CA VAL A 79 -3.20 4.53 4.19
C VAL A 79 -3.85 3.27 4.73
N VAL A 80 -3.35 2.81 5.85
CA VAL A 80 -3.87 1.61 6.52
C VAL A 80 -5.16 1.96 7.23
N ILE A 81 -6.23 1.24 6.93
CA ILE A 81 -7.52 1.32 7.60
C ILE A 81 -7.75 0.01 8.36
N ASP A 82 -7.95 0.11 9.65
CA ASP A 82 -8.25 -1.03 10.49
C ASP A 82 -9.70 -1.50 10.22
N CYS A 83 -9.87 -2.77 9.83
CA CYS A 83 -11.16 -3.38 9.50
C CYS A 83 -12.13 -3.40 10.70
N TYR A 84 -11.60 -3.39 11.91
CA TYR A 84 -12.38 -3.40 13.16
C TYR A 84 -12.73 -2.00 13.65
N MET A 85 -12.29 -0.95 12.93
CA MET A 85 -12.65 0.42 13.27
C MET A 85 -14.13 0.69 12.98
N PRO A 86 -14.86 1.43 13.86
CA PRO A 86 -16.24 1.83 13.58
C PRO A 86 -16.34 2.56 12.25
N LYS A 87 -17.37 2.24 11.46
CA LYS A 87 -17.59 2.80 10.12
C LYS A 87 -17.58 4.33 10.11
N ASP A 88 -18.28 4.97 11.04
CA ASP A 88 -18.33 6.44 11.17
C ASP A 88 -16.94 7.06 11.33
N ARG A 89 -16.02 6.34 11.95
CA ARG A 89 -14.63 6.79 12.08
C ARG A 89 -13.86 6.66 10.77
N ILE A 90 -14.08 5.59 10.04
CA ILE A 90 -13.49 5.39 8.70
C ILE A 90 -13.98 6.49 7.77
N GLU A 91 -15.28 6.79 7.78
CA GLU A 91 -15.88 7.85 6.97
C GLU A 91 -15.25 9.22 7.27
N LYS A 92 -15.07 9.58 8.54
CA LYS A 92 -14.37 10.82 8.93
C LYS A 92 -12.91 10.87 8.46
N ILE A 93 -12.21 9.73 8.47
CA ILE A 93 -10.87 9.63 7.91
C ILE A 93 -10.94 9.87 6.40
N PHE A 94 -11.88 9.27 5.71
CA PHE A 94 -12.05 9.40 4.26
C PHE A 94 -12.47 10.82 3.83
N GLU A 95 -13.28 11.52 4.62
CA GLU A 95 -13.61 12.94 4.42
C GLU A 95 -12.34 13.83 4.42
N THR A 96 -11.41 13.54 5.31
CA THR A 96 -10.14 14.28 5.42
C THR A 96 -9.14 13.83 4.37
N LEU A 97 -8.97 12.51 4.20
CA LEU A 97 -7.98 11.89 3.33
C LEU A 97 -8.32 12.02 1.84
N LYS A 98 -9.62 11.87 1.51
CA LYS A 98 -10.15 11.80 0.14
C LYS A 98 -9.40 10.76 -0.70
N PRO A 99 -9.41 9.47 -0.30
CA PRO A 99 -8.70 8.44 -1.04
C PRO A 99 -9.30 8.30 -2.43
N ILE A 100 -8.45 8.09 -3.43
CA ILE A 100 -8.91 7.91 -4.82
C ILE A 100 -9.36 6.47 -5.11
N ALA A 101 -8.99 5.54 -4.25
CA ALA A 101 -9.39 4.14 -4.31
C ALA A 101 -9.21 3.46 -2.95
N LEU A 102 -9.81 2.30 -2.82
CA LEU A 102 -9.73 1.41 -1.67
C LEU A 102 -9.33 0.00 -2.14
N ILE A 103 -8.30 -0.58 -1.55
CA ILE A 103 -7.93 -1.99 -1.71
C ILE A 103 -8.49 -2.74 -0.50
N THR A 104 -9.13 -3.87 -0.76
CA THR A 104 -9.66 -4.78 0.27
C THR A 104 -9.60 -6.22 -0.23
N ASP A 105 -10.00 -7.16 0.60
CA ASP A 105 -10.24 -8.57 0.24
C ASP A 105 -11.75 -8.87 0.23
N TYR A 106 -12.14 -10.07 -0.25
CA TYR A 106 -13.54 -10.46 -0.25
C TYR A 106 -14.13 -10.65 1.16
N ALA A 107 -13.27 -10.89 2.17
CA ALA A 107 -13.74 -11.02 3.55
C ALA A 107 -14.32 -9.71 4.09
N HIS A 108 -13.84 -8.57 3.62
CA HIS A 108 -14.26 -7.23 4.07
C HIS A 108 -15.11 -6.47 3.04
N GLN A 109 -15.63 -7.16 2.01
CA GLN A 109 -16.33 -6.53 0.89
C GLN A 109 -17.54 -5.70 1.30
N GLU A 110 -18.34 -6.14 2.28
CA GLU A 110 -19.53 -5.40 2.72
C GLU A 110 -19.16 -4.02 3.28
N LEU A 111 -18.17 -3.98 4.17
CA LEU A 111 -17.68 -2.73 4.72
C LEU A 111 -17.10 -1.83 3.62
N ALA A 112 -16.23 -2.37 2.77
CA ALA A 112 -15.57 -1.62 1.71
C ALA A 112 -16.60 -1.00 0.72
N LEU A 113 -17.57 -1.76 0.27
CA LEU A 113 -18.62 -1.28 -0.65
C LEU A 113 -19.52 -0.23 0.01
N SER A 114 -19.73 -0.31 1.33
CA SER A 114 -20.53 0.68 2.06
C SER A 114 -19.88 2.06 2.17
N LEU A 115 -18.58 2.17 1.86
CA LEU A 115 -17.84 3.44 1.91
C LEU A 115 -17.91 4.25 0.61
N HIS A 116 -18.60 3.74 -0.43
CA HIS A 116 -18.87 4.43 -1.70
C HIS A 116 -17.63 4.95 -2.45
N HIS A 117 -16.54 4.21 -2.43
CA HIS A 117 -15.31 4.49 -3.16
C HIS A 117 -15.07 3.49 -4.28
N LYS A 118 -14.10 3.78 -5.16
CA LYS A 118 -13.62 2.80 -6.13
C LYS A 118 -12.88 1.69 -5.37
N VAL A 119 -13.44 0.48 -5.37
CA VAL A 119 -12.91 -0.67 -4.63
C VAL A 119 -12.16 -1.60 -5.58
N TYR A 120 -11.02 -2.09 -5.13
CA TYR A 120 -10.24 -3.16 -5.74
C TYR A 120 -10.15 -4.33 -4.78
N PHE A 121 -10.54 -5.51 -5.22
CA PHE A 121 -10.40 -6.73 -4.43
C PHE A 121 -9.04 -7.38 -4.66
N TYR A 122 -8.37 -7.74 -3.58
CA TYR A 122 -7.04 -8.33 -3.62
C TYR A 122 -6.99 -9.56 -4.53
N GLU A 123 -7.99 -10.43 -4.43
CA GLU A 123 -8.08 -11.65 -5.21
C GLU A 123 -8.16 -11.36 -6.71
N ASP A 124 -8.90 -10.35 -7.12
CA ASP A 124 -8.99 -9.92 -8.51
C ASP A 124 -7.65 -9.34 -8.99
N LEU A 125 -7.00 -8.54 -8.14
CA LEU A 125 -5.71 -7.94 -8.43
C LEU A 125 -4.62 -8.99 -8.71
N MET A 126 -4.70 -10.17 -8.07
CA MET A 126 -3.76 -11.27 -8.28
C MET A 126 -3.85 -11.88 -9.68
N THR A 127 -4.92 -11.63 -10.43
CA THR A 127 -5.07 -12.06 -11.83
C THR A 127 -4.40 -11.11 -12.84
N THR A 128 -3.96 -9.93 -12.38
CA THR A 128 -3.40 -8.90 -13.24
C THR A 128 -2.06 -9.33 -13.85
N LYS A 129 -1.92 -9.17 -15.16
CA LYS A 129 -0.66 -9.38 -15.86
C LYS A 129 0.26 -8.18 -15.63
N ILE A 130 1.45 -8.41 -15.11
CA ILE A 130 2.43 -7.35 -14.81
C ILE A 130 2.84 -6.59 -16.09
N ASN A 131 2.75 -5.27 -16.03
CA ASN A 131 3.29 -4.35 -17.03
C ASN A 131 4.57 -3.68 -16.49
N GLN A 132 5.70 -4.38 -16.60
CA GLN A 132 6.98 -3.91 -16.07
C GLN A 132 7.39 -2.56 -16.67
N VAL A 133 7.20 -2.36 -17.96
CA VAL A 133 7.57 -1.11 -18.65
C VAL A 133 6.84 0.09 -18.04
N ALA A 134 5.53 -0.04 -17.79
CA ALA A 134 4.76 1.03 -17.21
C ALA A 134 5.16 1.29 -15.74
N LEU A 135 5.45 0.23 -14.97
CA LEU A 135 5.95 0.37 -13.60
C LEU A 135 7.32 1.06 -13.56
N ASP A 136 8.21 0.75 -14.49
CA ASP A 136 9.53 1.40 -14.61
C ASP A 136 9.40 2.88 -14.96
N GLN A 137 8.45 3.26 -15.82
CA GLN A 137 8.15 4.66 -16.12
C GLN A 137 7.67 5.43 -14.88
N ILE A 138 6.83 4.81 -14.05
CA ILE A 138 6.44 5.39 -12.76
C ILE A 138 7.65 5.52 -11.83
N ARG A 139 8.45 4.45 -11.69
CA ARG A 139 9.64 4.41 -10.87
C ARG A 139 10.62 5.54 -11.18
N ASN A 140 10.86 5.80 -12.45
CA ASN A 140 11.79 6.84 -12.91
C ASN A 140 11.36 8.26 -12.53
N GLN A 141 10.08 8.46 -12.22
CA GLN A 141 9.51 9.76 -11.81
C GLN A 141 9.38 9.92 -10.30
N MET A 142 9.63 8.86 -9.53
CA MET A 142 9.58 8.91 -8.06
C MET A 142 10.83 9.59 -7.51
N ILE A 143 10.61 10.37 -6.46
CA ILE A 143 11.67 11.01 -5.68
C ILE A 143 11.52 10.64 -4.20
N ASP A 144 12.58 10.79 -3.43
CA ASP A 144 12.60 10.38 -2.01
C ASP A 144 11.70 11.23 -1.10
N THR A 145 11.30 12.42 -1.54
CA THR A 145 10.32 13.26 -0.85
C THR A 145 8.87 12.94 -1.17
N ASP A 146 8.61 12.02 -2.12
CA ASP A 146 7.25 11.56 -2.38
C ASP A 146 6.65 10.93 -1.12
N PRO A 147 5.34 11.11 -0.88
CA PRO A 147 4.65 10.47 0.23
C PRO A 147 4.69 8.94 0.06
N LEU A 148 4.96 8.24 1.16
CA LEU A 148 4.97 6.78 1.23
C LEU A 148 3.70 6.24 1.86
N TYR A 149 3.35 6.79 3.02
CA TYR A 149 2.12 6.44 3.72
C TYR A 149 1.61 7.60 4.58
N ALA A 150 0.35 7.49 5.01
CA ALA A 150 -0.19 8.35 6.06
C ALA A 150 -0.82 7.51 7.17
N LEU A 151 -0.68 7.99 8.40
CA LEU A 151 -1.30 7.41 9.58
C LEU A 151 -2.23 8.44 10.22
N PHE A 152 -3.41 7.96 10.63
CA PHE A 152 -4.39 8.80 11.32
C PHE A 152 -4.39 8.51 12.82
N THR A 153 -4.34 9.57 13.60
CA THR A 153 -4.47 9.53 15.07
C THR A 153 -5.81 10.15 15.49
N SER A 154 -6.30 9.73 16.66
CA SER A 154 -7.46 10.37 17.29
C SER A 154 -7.08 11.80 17.70
N GLY A 155 -7.58 12.78 16.95
CA GLY A 155 -7.40 14.19 17.35
C GLY A 155 -8.26 14.51 18.59
N SER A 156 -7.73 15.31 19.51
CA SER A 156 -8.45 15.82 20.68
C SER A 156 -9.71 16.63 20.33
N THR A 157 -9.84 17.08 19.09
CA THR A 157 -10.97 17.85 18.53
C THR A 157 -12.02 16.99 17.84
N GLY A 158 -11.92 15.64 17.89
CA GLY A 158 -12.84 14.73 17.24
C GLY A 158 -12.62 14.57 15.72
N VAL A 159 -11.84 15.44 15.07
CA VAL A 159 -11.47 15.32 13.66
C VAL A 159 -10.17 14.52 13.57
N PRO A 160 -10.12 13.41 12.79
CA PRO A 160 -8.90 12.65 12.61
C PRO A 160 -7.78 13.49 11.99
N LYS A 161 -6.58 13.43 12.57
CA LYS A 161 -5.39 14.11 12.03
C LYS A 161 -4.48 13.08 11.37
N GLY A 162 -4.13 13.31 10.10
CA GLY A 162 -3.21 12.47 9.33
C GLY A 162 -1.79 13.02 9.36
N ALA A 163 -0.83 12.16 9.67
CA ALA A 163 0.60 12.44 9.50
C ALA A 163 1.09 11.71 8.23
N VAL A 164 1.68 12.45 7.30
CA VAL A 164 2.24 11.89 6.06
C VAL A 164 3.74 11.65 6.26
N VAL A 165 4.19 10.46 5.90
CA VAL A 165 5.58 10.03 5.97
C VAL A 165 6.10 9.82 4.55
N SER A 166 7.25 10.41 4.21
CA SER A 166 7.89 10.26 2.90
C SER A 166 8.82 9.06 2.84
N HIS A 167 9.20 8.65 1.63
CA HIS A 167 10.27 7.66 1.43
C HIS A 167 11.56 8.04 2.16
N ARG A 168 11.96 9.32 2.09
CA ARG A 168 13.16 9.84 2.77
C ARG A 168 13.14 9.59 4.28
N ASN A 169 11.99 9.78 4.92
CA ASN A 169 11.87 9.54 6.36
C ASN A 169 12.20 8.08 6.71
N VAL A 170 11.64 7.13 5.94
CA VAL A 170 11.86 5.70 6.20
C VAL A 170 13.27 5.25 5.78
N ILE A 171 13.80 5.76 4.67
CA ILE A 171 15.18 5.47 4.23
C ILE A 171 16.19 5.95 5.29
N ASN A 172 16.03 7.15 5.82
CA ASN A 172 16.90 7.67 6.87
C ASN A 172 16.81 6.83 8.14
N TYR A 173 15.59 6.47 8.55
CA TYR A 173 15.36 5.60 9.71
C TYR A 173 16.04 4.24 9.51
N ALA A 174 15.82 3.58 8.37
CA ALA A 174 16.42 2.28 8.06
C ALA A 174 17.96 2.34 7.96
N SER A 175 18.54 3.46 7.51
CA SER A 175 19.99 3.63 7.43
C SER A 175 20.66 3.79 8.79
N TRP A 176 19.90 4.20 9.79
CA TRP A 176 20.38 4.39 11.17
C TRP A 176 20.56 3.06 11.92
N TYR A 177 19.86 1.99 11.48
CA TYR A 177 19.95 0.65 12.06
C TYR A 177 21.01 -0.25 11.39
N LYS A 178 21.82 0.28 10.49
CA LYS A 178 22.97 -0.40 9.91
C LYS A 178 24.23 -0.09 10.71
#